data_b3a98ea312333abbfdf4be8ffd3ba6df
#
_entry.id   b3a98ea312333abbfdf4be8ffd3ba6df
#
_cell.length_a   1.000
_cell.length_b   1.000
_cell.length_c   1.000
_cell.angle_alpha   90.00
_cell.angle_beta   90.00
_cell.angle_gamma   90.00
#
_symmetry.space_group_name_H-M   'P 1'
#
loop_
_entity.id
_entity.type
_entity.pdbx_description
1 polymer ?
#
loop_
_entity_poly.entity_id
_entity_poly.type
_entity_poly.pdbx_seq_one_letter_code
_entity_poly.pdbx_strand_id
1 'polypeptide(L)'
;MKKNLIGAIVLVAVLAFAGCNNKKQKEEEAEEKAAVTVTKQIKLPNRLLLIVDPQVDFTTGSLATKKGPKSMDYLAKALADGAWKNYGWIIITQDAHPKNHCSFVEQGGVFPPHCVQGTEGMDVYPVLQEVLDNLMQSNYGLNIHYMQKGDLADKEEFSIFQNEHSGEKLRRTIEEFEHFEGIDVCGIATDYCVYETTKDLMAFYPAKQIRIVTNCLAAVDDNDTKLADLMKENGIQSIEF
;
A
#
# COMPACT_ATOMS: atom_id res chain seq x y z
N MET A 1 32.74 62.39 10.34
CA MET A 1 33.36 62.30 11.68
C MET A 1 33.39 60.82 12.03
N LYS A 2 34.46 60.11 11.82
CA LYS A 2 35.53 59.65 12.71
C LYS A 2 35.00 59.13 14.03
N LYS A 3 35.09 57.81 14.29
CA LYS A 3 36.07 57.26 15.22
C LYS A 3 36.12 55.73 15.17
N ASN A 4 37.32 55.25 15.01
CA ASN A 4 37.85 53.92 15.22
C ASN A 4 37.71 53.47 16.71
N LEU A 5 37.71 52.16 16.91
CA LEU A 5 38.33 51.51 18.09
C LEU A 5 38.57 50.04 17.73
N ILE A 6 39.82 49.68 17.39
CA ILE A 6 40.87 49.01 18.18
C ILE A 6 40.33 47.75 18.93
N GLY A 7 40.61 46.65 18.51
CA GLY A 7 41.39 45.47 18.65
C GLY A 7 41.75 45.04 20.07
N ALA A 8 41.44 43.82 20.39
CA ALA A 8 42.11 43.06 21.44
C ALA A 8 42.34 41.61 20.90
N ILE A 9 43.58 41.35 20.55
CA ILE A 9 44.10 40.02 20.26
C ILE A 9 44.34 39.35 21.63
N VAL A 10 43.63 38.28 21.95
CA VAL A 10 43.98 37.38 23.03
C VAL A 10 44.71 36.19 22.43
N LEU A 11 46.02 36.19 22.60
CA LEU A 11 46.90 35.07 22.27
C LEU A 11 46.78 34.03 23.41
N VAL A 12 46.08 32.93 23.16
CA VAL A 12 46.12 31.78 24.07
C VAL A 12 47.10 30.74 23.51
N ALA A 13 48.11 30.51 24.29
CA ALA A 13 49.16 29.53 24.02
C ALA A 13 48.58 28.11 23.95
N VAL A 14 48.76 27.46 22.82
CA VAL A 14 48.51 26.03 22.66
C VAL A 14 49.74 25.29 23.15
N LEU A 15 49.66 24.71 24.34
CA LEU A 15 50.62 23.67 24.79
C LEU A 15 50.31 22.37 24.12
N ALA A 16 51.28 21.84 23.38
CA ALA A 16 51.25 20.58 22.68
C ALA A 16 51.08 19.41 23.67
N PHE A 17 49.99 18.64 23.52
CA PHE A 17 49.91 17.25 23.90
C PHE A 17 49.80 16.41 22.63
N ALA A 18 50.92 16.16 22.03
CA ALA A 18 51.01 15.17 20.97
C ALA A 18 51.13 13.75 21.61
N GLY A 19 50.22 12.87 21.30
CA GLY A 19 50.53 11.47 21.44
C GLY A 19 49.43 10.45 21.68
N CYS A 20 48.12 10.81 21.87
CA CYS A 20 47.12 9.75 22.13
C CYS A 20 45.77 9.91 21.37
N ASN A 21 45.65 10.89 20.47
CA ASN A 21 44.35 11.21 19.84
C ASN A 21 44.15 10.64 18.43
N ASN A 22 45.20 10.09 17.80
CA ASN A 22 45.10 9.64 16.40
C ASN A 22 44.37 8.28 16.23
N LYS A 23 44.21 7.49 17.30
CA LYS A 23 43.52 6.22 17.20
C LYS A 23 42.01 6.38 17.41
N LYS A 24 41.60 7.24 18.35
CA LYS A 24 40.16 7.55 18.59
C LYS A 24 39.56 8.31 17.45
N GLN A 25 40.24 9.31 16.87
CA GLN A 25 39.74 10.03 15.71
C GLN A 25 39.61 9.16 14.45
N LYS A 26 40.51 8.20 14.24
CA LYS A 26 40.36 7.24 13.13
C LYS A 26 39.27 6.21 13.36
N GLU A 27 38.99 5.84 14.62
CA GLU A 27 37.87 4.97 14.96
C GLU A 27 36.52 5.72 14.84
N GLU A 28 36.45 6.97 15.30
CA GLU A 28 35.26 7.83 15.11
C GLU A 28 34.99 8.18 13.62
N GLU A 29 36.03 8.48 12.82
CA GLU A 29 35.89 8.68 11.37
C GLU A 29 35.58 7.37 10.62
N ALA A 30 35.96 6.21 11.15
CA ALA A 30 35.62 4.92 10.59
C ALA A 30 34.18 4.52 10.95
N GLU A 31 33.71 4.83 12.17
CA GLU A 31 32.32 4.65 12.57
C GLU A 31 31.38 5.65 11.86
N GLU A 32 31.78 6.91 11.66
CA GLU A 32 31.01 7.89 10.90
C GLU A 32 30.97 7.52 9.41
N LYS A 33 32.03 6.95 8.83
CA LYS A 33 32.01 6.40 7.47
C LYS A 33 31.25 5.09 7.35
N ALA A 34 31.19 4.28 8.41
CA ALA A 34 30.37 3.08 8.44
C ALA A 34 28.88 3.39 8.63
N ALA A 35 28.53 4.53 9.27
CA ALA A 35 27.14 4.99 9.44
C ALA A 35 26.56 5.67 8.17
N VAL A 36 27.40 6.10 7.24
CA VAL A 36 26.95 6.47 5.88
C VAL A 36 26.98 5.23 4.99
N THR A 37 26.25 4.22 5.38
CA THR A 37 25.79 3.24 4.41
C THR A 37 24.83 3.99 3.50
N VAL A 38 25.34 4.45 2.36
CA VAL A 38 24.50 4.87 1.24
C VAL A 38 23.63 3.66 0.92
N THR A 39 22.43 3.62 1.50
CA THR A 39 21.39 2.71 1.06
C THR A 39 21.21 3.03 -0.40
N LYS A 40 21.71 2.15 -1.25
CA LYS A 40 21.53 2.24 -2.70
C LYS A 40 20.03 2.29 -2.90
N GLN A 41 19.48 3.48 -3.13
CA GLN A 41 18.05 3.62 -3.41
C GLN A 41 17.75 2.72 -4.60
N ILE A 42 16.95 1.71 -4.38
CA ILE A 42 16.45 0.84 -5.45
C ILE A 42 15.51 1.73 -6.25
N LYS A 43 15.81 1.95 -7.53
CA LYS A 43 14.86 2.61 -8.42
C LYS A 43 13.73 1.62 -8.70
N LEU A 44 12.60 1.82 -8.05
CA LEU A 44 11.39 1.03 -8.26
C LEU A 44 10.67 1.47 -9.54
N PRO A 45 9.94 0.55 -10.21
CA PRO A 45 9.09 0.87 -11.35
C PRO A 45 7.97 1.85 -11.00
N ASN A 46 7.50 2.61 -11.97
CA ASN A 46 6.32 3.48 -11.83
C ASN A 46 5.00 2.68 -12.02
N ARG A 47 4.90 1.54 -11.35
CA ARG A 47 3.75 0.64 -11.35
C ARG A 47 3.14 0.56 -9.96
N LEU A 48 1.82 0.48 -9.91
CA LEU A 48 1.04 0.37 -8.68
C LEU A 48 0.55 -1.07 -8.49
N LEU A 49 0.68 -1.61 -7.27
CA LEU A 49 -0.11 -2.75 -6.81
C LEU A 49 -1.30 -2.24 -6.01
N LEU A 50 -2.51 -2.53 -6.48
CA LEU A 50 -3.76 -2.23 -5.80
C LEU A 50 -4.30 -3.50 -5.16
N ILE A 51 -4.25 -3.57 -3.84
CA ILE A 51 -4.76 -4.71 -3.05
C ILE A 51 -6.12 -4.32 -2.52
N VAL A 52 -7.15 -4.95 -3.06
CA VAL A 52 -8.55 -4.62 -2.76
C VAL A 52 -9.00 -5.41 -1.54
N ASP A 53 -9.35 -4.70 -0.47
CA ASP A 53 -10.05 -5.15 0.74
C ASP A 53 -9.52 -6.47 1.33
N PRO A 54 -8.21 -6.59 1.65
CA PRO A 54 -7.63 -7.81 2.21
C PRO A 54 -7.90 -7.94 3.71
N GLN A 55 -9.16 -7.80 4.13
CA GLN A 55 -9.57 -7.64 5.53
C GLN A 55 -9.94 -8.95 6.21
N VAL A 56 -9.90 -8.94 7.55
CA VAL A 56 -10.19 -10.12 8.39
C VAL A 56 -11.58 -10.64 8.09
N ASP A 57 -12.60 -9.78 7.98
CA ASP A 57 -13.96 -10.25 7.74
C ASP A 57 -14.14 -10.96 6.39
N PHE A 58 -13.36 -10.62 5.37
CA PHE A 58 -13.38 -11.27 4.06
C PHE A 58 -12.48 -12.52 3.98
N THR A 59 -11.60 -12.73 4.97
CA THR A 59 -10.70 -13.88 5.03
C THR A 59 -11.15 -14.95 6.02
N THR A 60 -11.28 -14.60 7.31
CA THR A 60 -11.58 -15.53 8.41
C THR A 60 -12.76 -15.11 9.27
N GLY A 61 -13.31 -13.91 9.05
CA GLY A 61 -14.36 -13.30 9.86
C GLY A 61 -15.77 -13.52 9.32
N SER A 62 -16.64 -12.53 9.51
CA SER A 62 -18.11 -12.66 9.37
C SER A 62 -18.58 -12.87 7.93
N LEU A 63 -17.82 -12.44 6.93
CA LEU A 63 -18.11 -12.59 5.49
C LEU A 63 -16.95 -13.30 4.77
N ALA A 64 -16.35 -14.28 5.45
CA ALA A 64 -15.19 -15.00 4.95
C ALA A 64 -15.47 -15.70 3.62
N THR A 65 -14.60 -15.45 2.65
CA THR A 65 -14.59 -16.15 1.37
C THR A 65 -13.81 -17.47 1.50
N LYS A 66 -14.23 -18.49 0.76
CA LYS A 66 -13.63 -19.84 0.85
C LYS A 66 -12.12 -19.85 0.58
N LYS A 67 -11.64 -19.00 -0.34
CA LYS A 67 -10.23 -18.92 -0.75
C LYS A 67 -9.50 -17.75 -0.11
N GLY A 68 -10.17 -16.89 0.65
CA GLY A 68 -9.63 -15.66 1.23
C GLY A 68 -8.31 -15.86 1.97
N PRO A 69 -8.24 -16.73 2.99
CA PRO A 69 -6.99 -16.95 3.70
C PRO A 69 -5.86 -17.40 2.78
N LYS A 70 -6.12 -18.39 1.90
CA LYS A 70 -5.10 -18.95 1.01
C LYS A 70 -4.57 -17.93 0.01
N SER A 71 -5.43 -17.09 -0.58
CA SER A 71 -5.02 -16.07 -1.55
C SER A 71 -4.21 -14.97 -0.88
N MET A 72 -4.57 -14.57 0.35
CA MET A 72 -3.84 -13.54 1.10
C MET A 72 -2.52 -14.08 1.69
N ASP A 73 -2.46 -15.33 2.12
CA ASP A 73 -1.19 -16.00 2.49
C ASP A 73 -0.23 -16.05 1.30
N TYR A 74 -0.77 -16.35 0.11
CA TYR A 74 0.04 -16.39 -1.12
C TYR A 74 0.57 -15.00 -1.47
N LEU A 75 -0.29 -13.97 -1.40
CA LEU A 75 0.12 -12.57 -1.62
C LEU A 75 1.20 -12.14 -0.62
N ALA A 76 1.00 -12.41 0.66
CA ALA A 76 1.95 -12.09 1.72
C ALA A 76 3.31 -12.75 1.45
N LYS A 77 3.31 -14.06 1.11
CA LYS A 77 4.52 -14.79 0.75
C LYS A 77 5.20 -14.19 -0.48
N ALA A 78 4.47 -13.92 -1.54
CA ALA A 78 5.03 -13.34 -2.76
C ALA A 78 5.69 -11.97 -2.49
N LEU A 79 5.03 -11.12 -1.71
CA LEU A 79 5.60 -9.83 -1.30
C LEU A 79 6.87 -10.03 -0.43
N ALA A 80 6.85 -10.93 0.54
CA ALA A 80 8.02 -11.25 1.37
C ALA A 80 9.19 -11.78 0.53
N ASP A 81 8.91 -12.59 -0.50
CA ASP A 81 9.91 -13.14 -1.43
C ASP A 81 10.44 -12.10 -2.44
N GLY A 82 9.87 -10.91 -2.48
CA GLY A 82 10.40 -9.80 -3.26
C GLY A 82 9.56 -9.32 -4.44
N ALA A 83 8.33 -9.80 -4.62
CA ALA A 83 7.42 -9.32 -5.66
C ALA A 83 7.17 -7.79 -5.57
N TRP A 84 7.28 -7.22 -4.36
CA TRP A 84 7.19 -5.77 -4.13
C TRP A 84 8.16 -4.95 -4.99
N LYS A 85 9.29 -5.50 -5.41
CA LYS A 85 10.30 -4.82 -6.25
C LYS A 85 9.77 -4.43 -7.63
N ASN A 86 8.63 -4.97 -8.03
CA ASN A 86 7.94 -4.63 -9.27
C ASN A 86 7.07 -3.37 -9.16
N TYR A 87 7.03 -2.72 -7.98
CA TYR A 87 6.11 -1.62 -7.69
C TYR A 87 6.81 -0.46 -7.00
N GLY A 88 6.47 0.76 -7.39
CA GLY A 88 6.82 1.97 -6.64
C GLY A 88 5.79 2.30 -5.56
N TRP A 89 4.58 1.76 -5.72
CA TRP A 89 3.46 2.00 -4.82
C TRP A 89 2.67 0.72 -4.57
N ILE A 90 2.26 0.53 -3.33
CA ILE A 90 1.24 -0.45 -2.92
C ILE A 90 0.12 0.33 -2.25
N ILE A 91 -1.09 0.20 -2.76
CA ILE A 91 -2.29 0.81 -2.17
C ILE A 91 -3.21 -0.31 -1.72
N ILE A 92 -3.63 -0.26 -0.46
CA ILE A 92 -4.55 -1.18 0.16
C ILE A 92 -5.88 -0.45 0.34
N THR A 93 -6.96 -0.99 -0.22
CA THR A 93 -8.30 -0.49 0.07
C THR A 93 -8.91 -1.26 1.24
N GLN A 94 -9.84 -0.65 1.94
CA GLN A 94 -10.56 -1.24 3.06
C GLN A 94 -11.99 -0.73 3.09
N ASP A 95 -12.95 -1.65 3.28
CA ASP A 95 -14.28 -1.28 3.75
C ASP A 95 -14.20 -0.77 5.19
N ALA A 96 -14.92 0.30 5.47
CA ALA A 96 -14.94 0.95 6.78
C ALA A 96 -16.38 1.29 7.19
N HIS A 97 -17.20 0.26 7.35
CA HIS A 97 -18.65 0.43 7.53
C HIS A 97 -19.03 0.94 8.91
N PRO A 98 -19.86 1.97 9.01
CA PRO A 98 -20.53 2.28 10.28
C PRO A 98 -21.45 1.14 10.70
N LYS A 99 -21.76 1.03 12.00
CA LYS A 99 -22.57 -0.07 12.57
C LYS A 99 -23.98 -0.21 11.98
N ASN A 100 -24.50 0.84 11.36
CA ASN A 100 -25.81 0.89 10.74
C ASN A 100 -25.73 1.01 9.21
N HIS A 101 -24.70 0.43 8.60
CA HIS A 101 -24.49 0.52 7.16
C HIS A 101 -25.59 -0.20 6.38
N CYS A 102 -26.04 0.40 5.26
CA CYS A 102 -27.17 -0.07 4.46
C CYS A 102 -26.98 -1.47 3.83
N SER A 103 -25.76 -1.96 3.69
CA SER A 103 -25.47 -3.30 3.17
C SER A 103 -25.85 -4.43 4.14
N PHE A 104 -26.05 -4.12 5.43
CA PHE A 104 -26.29 -5.13 6.47
C PHE A 104 -27.75 -5.59 6.48
N VAL A 105 -27.96 -6.90 6.74
CA VAL A 105 -29.32 -7.48 6.81
C VAL A 105 -30.20 -6.79 7.84
N GLU A 106 -29.62 -6.27 8.91
CA GLU A 106 -30.33 -5.51 9.96
C GLU A 106 -30.83 -4.15 9.47
N GLN A 107 -30.28 -3.65 8.37
CA GLN A 107 -30.63 -2.39 7.71
C GLN A 107 -31.40 -2.63 6.40
N GLY A 108 -31.76 -3.87 6.07
CA GLY A 108 -32.45 -4.24 4.84
C GLY A 108 -31.52 -4.62 3.69
N GLY A 109 -30.22 -4.67 3.93
CA GLY A 109 -29.23 -5.18 2.98
C GLY A 109 -29.17 -6.69 2.91
N VAL A 110 -28.15 -7.22 2.26
CA VAL A 110 -28.03 -8.68 2.00
C VAL A 110 -26.85 -9.34 2.71
N PHE A 111 -25.94 -8.56 3.29
CA PHE A 111 -24.74 -9.08 3.96
C PHE A 111 -24.86 -9.09 5.47
N PRO A 112 -24.20 -10.01 6.18
CA PRO A 112 -24.01 -9.87 7.62
C PRO A 112 -23.18 -8.61 7.92
N PRO A 113 -23.25 -8.06 9.14
CA PRO A 113 -22.32 -7.01 9.56
C PRO A 113 -20.86 -7.45 9.33
N HIS A 114 -20.10 -6.66 8.59
CA HIS A 114 -18.69 -6.91 8.25
C HIS A 114 -17.93 -5.60 8.15
N CYS A 115 -16.62 -5.66 8.32
CA CYS A 115 -15.70 -4.53 8.25
C CYS A 115 -16.17 -3.29 9.03
N VAL A 116 -16.80 -3.55 10.19
CA VAL A 116 -17.36 -2.48 11.02
C VAL A 116 -16.25 -1.67 11.66
N GLN A 117 -16.33 -0.36 11.55
CA GLN A 117 -15.36 0.59 12.12
C GLN A 117 -15.01 0.28 13.57
N GLY A 118 -13.71 0.18 13.87
CA GLY A 118 -13.20 -0.09 15.21
C GLY A 118 -13.33 -1.54 15.69
N THR A 119 -13.63 -2.48 14.79
CA THR A 119 -13.57 -3.92 15.07
C THR A 119 -12.40 -4.57 14.38
N GLU A 120 -11.97 -5.74 14.88
CA GLU A 120 -10.91 -6.57 14.26
C GLU A 120 -11.29 -6.98 12.83
N GLY A 121 -12.58 -7.14 12.54
CA GLY A 121 -13.07 -7.51 11.21
C GLY A 121 -12.69 -6.51 10.11
N MET A 122 -12.52 -5.22 10.47
CA MET A 122 -12.08 -4.18 9.58
C MET A 122 -10.57 -4.21 9.31
N ASP A 123 -9.77 -4.79 10.18
CA ASP A 123 -8.32 -4.80 10.06
C ASP A 123 -7.87 -5.62 8.84
N VAL A 124 -6.71 -5.29 8.31
CA VAL A 124 -6.06 -6.10 7.26
C VAL A 124 -5.70 -7.47 7.83
N TYR A 125 -5.82 -8.50 7.01
CA TYR A 125 -5.47 -9.87 7.37
C TYR A 125 -4.05 -9.94 7.98
N PRO A 126 -3.88 -10.49 9.20
CA PRO A 126 -2.68 -10.30 10.00
C PRO A 126 -1.38 -10.73 9.33
N VAL A 127 -1.40 -11.86 8.59
CA VAL A 127 -0.21 -12.37 7.90
C VAL A 127 0.27 -11.39 6.81
N LEU A 128 -0.66 -10.77 6.09
CA LEU A 128 -0.35 -9.75 5.08
C LEU A 128 0.09 -8.44 5.75
N GLN A 129 -0.59 -8.03 6.84
CA GLN A 129 -0.25 -6.81 7.57
C GLN A 129 1.20 -6.85 8.09
N GLU A 130 1.65 -7.99 8.66
CA GLU A 130 3.03 -8.15 9.12
C GLU A 130 4.05 -7.90 7.99
N VAL A 131 3.79 -8.42 6.80
CA VAL A 131 4.66 -8.21 5.64
C VAL A 131 4.66 -6.75 5.19
N LEU A 132 3.50 -6.10 5.14
CA LEU A 132 3.38 -4.68 4.78
C LEU A 132 4.11 -3.78 5.79
N ASP A 133 3.99 -4.06 7.08
CA ASP A 133 4.70 -3.34 8.16
C ASP A 133 6.21 -3.46 8.01
N ASN A 134 6.72 -4.67 7.74
CA ASN A 134 8.13 -4.90 7.48
C ASN A 134 8.63 -4.14 6.24
N LEU A 135 7.83 -4.08 5.18
CA LEU A 135 8.15 -3.31 3.98
C LEU A 135 8.17 -1.80 4.24
N MET A 136 7.21 -1.27 5.02
CA MET A 136 7.18 0.14 5.40
C MET A 136 8.39 0.56 6.23
N GLN A 137 8.87 -0.33 7.12
CA GLN A 137 10.04 -0.07 7.96
C GLN A 137 11.37 -0.16 7.19
N SER A 138 11.39 -0.82 6.03
CA SER A 138 12.60 -1.18 5.30
C SER A 138 13.30 -0.04 4.56
N ASN A 139 12.70 1.13 4.45
CA ASN A 139 13.26 2.32 3.75
C ASN A 139 13.75 2.06 2.31
N TYR A 140 13.07 1.16 1.58
CA TYR A 140 13.41 0.85 0.18
C TYR A 140 12.93 1.87 -0.85
N GLY A 141 12.24 2.94 -0.42
CA GLY A 141 11.60 3.92 -1.31
C GLY A 141 10.26 3.45 -1.88
N LEU A 142 9.73 2.33 -1.35
CA LEU A 142 8.38 1.85 -1.65
C LEU A 142 7.35 2.69 -0.87
N ASN A 143 6.31 3.15 -1.56
CA ASN A 143 5.22 3.89 -0.93
C ASN A 143 4.05 2.95 -0.66
N ILE A 144 3.61 2.86 0.60
CA ILE A 144 2.47 2.02 1.00
C ILE A 144 1.41 2.91 1.64
N HIS A 145 0.18 2.86 1.12
CA HIS A 145 -0.94 3.67 1.59
C HIS A 145 -2.21 2.85 1.77
N TYR A 146 -2.98 3.22 2.78
CA TYR A 146 -4.31 2.67 3.04
C TYR A 146 -5.36 3.70 2.66
N MET A 147 -6.44 3.24 2.01
CA MET A 147 -7.56 4.06 1.58
C MET A 147 -8.87 3.36 1.94
N GLN A 148 -9.82 4.08 2.51
CA GLN A 148 -11.09 3.54 2.97
C GLN A 148 -12.23 3.90 2.02
N LYS A 149 -13.24 3.04 2.00
CA LYS A 149 -14.52 3.23 1.32
C LYS A 149 -15.67 2.67 2.17
N GLY A 150 -16.92 2.89 1.76
CA GLY A 150 -18.09 2.38 2.46
C GLY A 150 -18.30 2.99 3.85
N ASP A 151 -17.83 4.23 4.06
CA ASP A 151 -17.89 4.93 5.35
C ASP A 151 -19.19 5.72 5.58
N LEU A 152 -20.08 5.75 4.60
CA LEU A 152 -21.39 6.37 4.70
C LEU A 152 -22.48 5.32 4.98
N ALA A 153 -23.34 5.58 5.96
CA ALA A 153 -24.35 4.62 6.41
C ALA A 153 -25.39 4.22 5.35
N ASP A 154 -25.69 5.12 4.44
CA ASP A 154 -26.75 5.02 3.45
C ASP A 154 -26.27 4.76 2.01
N LYS A 155 -24.97 4.53 1.83
CA LYS A 155 -24.35 4.31 0.52
C LYS A 155 -23.47 3.08 0.50
N GLU A 156 -23.77 2.14 -0.39
CA GLU A 156 -22.89 1.00 -0.69
C GLU A 156 -21.80 1.41 -1.69
N GLU A 157 -20.56 1.01 -1.42
CA GLU A 157 -19.40 1.33 -2.25
C GLU A 157 -18.52 0.10 -2.45
N PHE A 158 -18.73 -0.64 -3.53
CA PHE A 158 -17.86 -1.77 -3.86
C PHE A 158 -16.51 -1.32 -4.43
N SER A 159 -16.51 -0.28 -5.26
CA SER A 159 -15.28 0.29 -5.84
C SER A 159 -14.75 1.43 -4.98
N ILE A 160 -13.42 1.51 -4.85
CA ILE A 160 -12.77 2.66 -4.21
C ILE A 160 -13.14 3.99 -4.92
N PHE A 161 -13.45 3.96 -6.22
CA PHE A 161 -13.83 5.14 -7.00
C PHE A 161 -15.27 5.61 -6.74
N GLN A 162 -16.10 4.78 -6.11
CA GLN A 162 -17.43 5.18 -5.66
C GLN A 162 -17.38 6.02 -4.38
N ASN A 163 -16.27 5.94 -3.64
CA ASN A 163 -15.95 6.89 -2.57
C ASN A 163 -15.29 8.13 -3.17
N GLU A 164 -15.95 9.26 -3.09
CA GLU A 164 -15.50 10.50 -3.75
C GLU A 164 -14.11 10.94 -3.26
N HIS A 165 -13.89 10.91 -1.95
CA HIS A 165 -12.62 11.32 -1.36
C HIS A 165 -11.47 10.37 -1.70
N SER A 166 -11.67 9.07 -1.48
CA SER A 166 -10.62 8.06 -1.69
C SER A 166 -10.34 7.82 -3.18
N GLY A 167 -11.38 7.84 -4.02
CA GLY A 167 -11.23 7.74 -5.46
C GLY A 167 -10.44 8.91 -6.06
N GLU A 168 -10.72 10.13 -5.62
CA GLU A 168 -9.96 11.31 -6.04
C GLU A 168 -8.51 11.24 -5.55
N LYS A 169 -8.29 10.83 -4.29
CA LYS A 169 -6.95 10.66 -3.74
C LYS A 169 -6.15 9.63 -4.52
N LEU A 170 -6.76 8.48 -4.88
CA LEU A 170 -6.10 7.45 -5.67
C LEU A 170 -5.71 7.98 -7.06
N ARG A 171 -6.61 8.68 -7.76
CA ARG A 171 -6.30 9.28 -9.07
C ARG A 171 -5.14 10.26 -8.99
N ARG A 172 -5.14 11.17 -8.02
CA ARG A 172 -4.05 12.14 -7.82
C ARG A 172 -2.73 11.45 -7.51
N THR A 173 -2.74 10.39 -6.67
CA THR A 173 -1.55 9.61 -6.39
C THR A 173 -0.95 9.01 -7.67
N ILE A 174 -1.79 8.50 -8.58
CA ILE A 174 -1.31 7.95 -9.85
C ILE A 174 -0.81 9.04 -10.80
N GLU A 175 -1.43 10.22 -10.81
CA GLU A 175 -1.00 11.38 -11.62
C GLU A 175 0.38 11.93 -11.22
N GLU A 176 0.87 11.65 -10.00
CA GLU A 176 2.21 12.00 -9.55
C GLU A 176 3.33 11.16 -10.19
N PHE A 177 3.00 10.04 -10.84
CA PHE A 177 3.99 9.24 -11.56
C PHE A 177 4.39 9.90 -12.88
N GLU A 178 5.67 10.25 -13.05
CA GLU A 178 6.17 10.84 -14.31
C GLU A 178 5.93 9.98 -15.55
N HIS A 179 6.07 8.65 -15.39
CA HIS A 179 5.90 7.67 -16.46
C HIS A 179 5.14 6.47 -15.89
N PHE A 180 3.83 6.62 -15.75
CA PHE A 180 2.99 5.56 -15.19
C PHE A 180 2.95 4.33 -16.09
N GLU A 181 3.40 3.18 -15.56
CA GLU A 181 3.49 1.93 -16.30
C GLU A 181 2.21 1.09 -16.23
N GLY A 182 1.43 1.23 -15.17
CA GLY A 182 0.15 0.55 -15.00
C GLY A 182 -0.15 0.11 -13.56
N ILE A 183 -1.27 -0.59 -13.44
CA ILE A 183 -1.85 -1.06 -12.19
C ILE A 183 -2.01 -2.58 -12.24
N ASP A 184 -1.52 -3.26 -11.21
CA ASP A 184 -1.82 -4.65 -10.96
C ASP A 184 -2.83 -4.73 -9.83
N VAL A 185 -3.92 -5.45 -10.03
CA VAL A 185 -5.05 -5.54 -9.09
C VAL A 185 -5.15 -6.95 -8.55
N CYS A 186 -5.33 -7.07 -7.24
CA CYS A 186 -5.63 -8.33 -6.54
C CYS A 186 -6.53 -8.05 -5.33
N GLY A 187 -6.92 -9.09 -4.60
CA GLY A 187 -7.68 -8.95 -3.35
C GLY A 187 -9.04 -9.63 -3.35
N ILE A 188 -10.00 -9.10 -2.58
CA ILE A 188 -11.29 -9.70 -2.22
C ILE A 188 -12.41 -8.63 -2.30
N ALA A 189 -13.64 -8.92 -2.77
CA ALA A 189 -14.03 -10.15 -3.42
C ALA A 189 -13.95 -9.97 -4.94
N THR A 190 -13.52 -11.02 -5.63
CA THR A 190 -13.35 -11.04 -7.10
C THR A 190 -14.61 -10.60 -7.84
N ASP A 191 -15.78 -11.04 -7.36
CA ASP A 191 -17.11 -10.85 -7.94
C ASP A 191 -17.82 -9.55 -7.50
N TYR A 192 -17.23 -8.81 -6.57
CA TYR A 192 -17.73 -7.52 -6.05
C TYR A 192 -16.65 -6.43 -6.14
N CYS A 193 -15.93 -6.19 -5.04
CA CYS A 193 -15.03 -5.04 -4.92
C CYS A 193 -13.90 -5.03 -5.97
N VAL A 194 -13.31 -6.19 -6.26
CA VAL A 194 -12.26 -6.30 -7.30
C VAL A 194 -12.84 -6.04 -8.69
N TYR A 195 -14.00 -6.64 -9.01
CA TYR A 195 -14.68 -6.43 -10.29
C TYR A 195 -15.06 -4.97 -10.48
N GLU A 196 -15.78 -4.35 -9.53
CA GLU A 196 -16.23 -2.96 -9.65
C GLU A 196 -15.04 -1.99 -9.69
N THR A 197 -14.01 -2.20 -8.86
CA THR A 197 -12.78 -1.40 -8.91
C THR A 197 -12.08 -1.51 -10.27
N THR A 198 -11.97 -2.73 -10.82
CA THR A 198 -11.34 -2.95 -12.14
C THR A 198 -12.15 -2.27 -13.26
N LYS A 199 -13.45 -2.36 -13.20
CA LYS A 199 -14.36 -1.71 -14.15
C LYS A 199 -14.23 -0.18 -14.12
N ASP A 200 -14.22 0.41 -12.92
CA ASP A 200 -14.06 1.85 -12.75
C ASP A 200 -12.66 2.33 -13.16
N LEU A 201 -11.61 1.54 -12.92
CA LEU A 201 -10.26 1.84 -13.41
C LEU A 201 -10.22 2.05 -14.92
N MET A 202 -11.00 1.29 -15.69
CA MET A 202 -11.04 1.43 -17.16
C MET A 202 -11.64 2.76 -17.62
N ALA A 203 -12.38 3.46 -16.78
CA ALA A 203 -12.87 4.81 -17.10
C ALA A 203 -11.73 5.85 -17.11
N PHE A 204 -10.62 5.56 -16.43
CA PHE A 204 -9.48 6.47 -16.26
C PHE A 204 -8.22 5.98 -16.96
N TYR A 205 -8.02 4.65 -17.05
CA TYR A 205 -6.78 4.05 -17.56
C TYR A 205 -7.07 3.04 -18.67
N PRO A 206 -6.28 3.01 -19.74
CA PRO A 206 -6.44 2.01 -20.81
C PRO A 206 -6.31 0.58 -20.24
N ALA A 207 -7.13 -0.34 -20.70
CA ALA A 207 -7.14 -1.73 -20.26
C ALA A 207 -5.74 -2.41 -20.32
N LYS A 208 -4.91 -2.04 -21.31
CA LYS A 208 -3.52 -2.53 -21.44
C LYS A 208 -2.59 -2.13 -20.28
N GLN A 209 -2.95 -1.12 -19.49
CA GLN A 209 -2.21 -0.71 -18.29
C GLN A 209 -2.73 -1.42 -17.03
N ILE A 210 -3.83 -2.16 -17.12
CA ILE A 210 -4.43 -2.89 -16.00
C ILE A 210 -4.09 -4.38 -16.17
N ARG A 211 -3.62 -5.02 -15.09
CA ARG A 211 -3.42 -6.48 -15.03
C ARG A 211 -4.05 -7.01 -13.75
N ILE A 212 -4.51 -8.26 -13.82
CA ILE A 212 -5.09 -8.95 -12.65
C ILE A 212 -4.12 -10.01 -12.17
N VAL A 213 -3.80 -10.01 -10.86
CA VAL A 213 -2.96 -11.03 -10.22
C VAL A 213 -3.86 -12.18 -9.77
N THR A 214 -4.06 -13.16 -10.64
CA THR A 214 -5.15 -14.15 -10.53
C THR A 214 -5.00 -15.13 -9.38
N ASN A 215 -3.78 -15.45 -8.97
CA ASN A 215 -3.54 -16.34 -7.82
C ASN A 215 -3.65 -15.64 -6.44
N CYS A 216 -3.91 -14.33 -6.44
CA CYS A 216 -4.15 -13.52 -5.23
C CYS A 216 -5.59 -12.98 -5.18
N LEU A 217 -6.56 -13.74 -5.70
CA LEU A 217 -7.98 -13.41 -5.72
C LEU A 217 -8.80 -14.42 -4.89
N ALA A 218 -9.91 -13.94 -4.32
CA ALA A 218 -10.93 -14.78 -3.73
C ALA A 218 -12.33 -14.20 -3.98
N ALA A 219 -13.27 -15.03 -4.36
CA ALA A 219 -14.66 -14.68 -4.65
C ALA A 219 -15.61 -15.09 -3.53
N VAL A 220 -16.75 -14.41 -3.42
CA VAL A 220 -17.89 -14.88 -2.62
C VAL A 220 -18.54 -16.08 -3.31
N ASP A 221 -18.80 -15.97 -4.62
CA ASP A 221 -19.23 -17.10 -5.46
C ASP A 221 -18.09 -17.53 -6.39
N ASP A 222 -17.52 -18.71 -6.12
CA ASP A 222 -16.44 -19.30 -6.94
C ASP A 222 -16.86 -19.58 -8.41
N ASN A 223 -18.16 -19.56 -8.73
CA ASN A 223 -18.67 -19.75 -10.10
C ASN A 223 -18.95 -18.42 -10.82
N ASP A 224 -18.81 -17.27 -10.19
CA ASP A 224 -18.99 -15.97 -10.83
C ASP A 224 -17.90 -15.74 -11.88
N THR A 225 -18.30 -15.26 -13.05
CA THR A 225 -17.41 -15.04 -14.20
C THR A 225 -17.23 -13.58 -14.57
N LYS A 226 -17.89 -12.66 -13.84
CA LYS A 226 -17.93 -11.22 -14.19
C LYS A 226 -16.55 -10.61 -14.45
N LEU A 227 -15.59 -10.86 -13.56
CA LEU A 227 -14.22 -10.35 -13.75
C LEU A 227 -13.52 -11.00 -14.95
N ALA A 228 -13.66 -12.33 -15.12
CA ALA A 228 -13.06 -13.04 -16.24
C ALA A 228 -13.64 -12.58 -17.58
N ASP A 229 -14.94 -12.35 -17.65
CA ASP A 229 -15.62 -11.85 -18.84
C ASP A 229 -15.18 -10.41 -19.14
N LEU A 230 -15.13 -9.54 -18.12
CA LEU A 230 -14.62 -8.17 -18.24
C LEU A 230 -13.19 -8.14 -18.79
N MET A 231 -12.32 -9.00 -18.26
CA MET A 231 -10.93 -9.11 -18.72
C MET A 231 -10.86 -9.54 -20.19
N LYS A 232 -11.62 -10.55 -20.56
CA LYS A 232 -11.66 -11.10 -21.93
C LYS A 232 -12.19 -10.07 -22.92
N GLU A 233 -13.28 -9.39 -22.60
CA GLU A 233 -13.93 -8.39 -23.47
C GLU A 233 -13.03 -7.17 -23.72
N ASN A 234 -12.23 -6.78 -22.74
CA ASN A 234 -11.42 -5.56 -22.81
C ASN A 234 -9.92 -5.82 -23.02
N GLY A 235 -9.49 -7.08 -23.10
CA GLY A 235 -8.09 -7.43 -23.29
C GLY A 235 -7.20 -7.14 -22.08
N ILE A 236 -7.77 -7.17 -20.86
CA ILE A 236 -7.02 -7.03 -19.60
C ILE A 236 -6.20 -8.30 -19.40
N GLN A 237 -4.90 -8.14 -19.12
CA GLN A 237 -4.00 -9.26 -18.94
C GLN A 237 -4.08 -9.86 -17.53
N SER A 238 -3.86 -11.17 -17.43
CA SER A 238 -3.61 -11.86 -16.16
C SER A 238 -2.12 -12.04 -15.93
N ILE A 239 -1.73 -11.98 -14.66
CA ILE A 239 -0.39 -12.37 -14.18
C ILE A 239 -0.52 -13.22 -12.92
N GLU A 240 0.55 -13.88 -12.54
CA GLU A 240 0.70 -14.59 -11.26
C GLU A 240 2.02 -14.16 -10.60
N PHE A 241 2.07 -14.20 -9.26
CA PHE A 241 3.28 -14.01 -8.47
C PHE A 241 4.03 -15.32 -8.28
#